data_76ed89f918d4e8177b67ce78780dd98e
#
_entry.id   76ed89f918d4e8177b67ce78780dd98e
#
_cell.length_a   1.000
_cell.length_b   1.000
_cell.length_c   1.000
_cell.angle_alpha   90.00
_cell.angle_beta   90.00
_cell.angle_gamma   90.00
#
_symmetry.space_group_name_H-M   'P 1'
#
loop_
_entity.id
_entity.type
_entity.pdbx_description
1 polymer ?
#
loop_
_entity_poly.entity_id
_entity_poly.type
_entity_poly.pdbx_seq_one_letter_code
_entity_poly.pdbx_strand_id
1 'polypeptide(L)'
;MPIRLIAIDIDGTLLDSRGQVPEANQRAIAAAVARGIEVALVTGRRYTFALPVAQRVPSPLTMIVNNGAMVRTKQGEKIGRAHV
;
A
#
# COMPACT_ATOMS: atom_id res chain seq x y z
N MET A 1 -22.28 6.41 1.74
CA MET A 1 -21.14 6.89 0.96
C MET A 1 -20.29 5.73 0.52
N PRO A 2 -19.91 5.66 -0.77
CA PRO A 2 -19.02 4.59 -1.18
C PRO A 2 -17.64 4.77 -0.55
N ILE A 3 -17.02 3.66 -0.20
CA ILE A 3 -15.64 3.65 0.27
C ILE A 3 -14.74 3.95 -0.93
N ARG A 4 -13.86 4.92 -0.81
CA ARG A 4 -12.94 5.32 -1.89
C ARG A 4 -11.49 5.05 -1.60
N LEU A 5 -11.15 4.77 -0.34
CA LEU A 5 -9.79 4.53 0.09
C LEU A 5 -9.77 3.41 1.12
N ILE A 6 -8.88 2.45 0.92
CA ILE A 6 -8.57 1.42 1.90
C ILE A 6 -7.09 1.56 2.24
N ALA A 7 -6.79 1.71 3.52
CA ALA A 7 -5.41 1.74 4.00
C ALA A 7 -5.07 0.39 4.64
N ILE A 8 -3.97 -0.20 4.20
CA ILE A 8 -3.54 -1.52 4.66
C ILE A 8 -2.16 -1.41 5.29
N ASP A 9 -2.05 -1.87 6.52
CA ASP A 9 -0.76 -1.97 7.20
C ASP A 9 0.08 -3.08 6.55
N ILE A 10 1.37 -2.85 6.36
CA ILE A 10 2.24 -3.85 5.72
C ILE A 10 2.53 -4.99 6.69
N ASP A 11 3.15 -4.67 7.83
CA ASP A 11 3.57 -5.70 8.77
C ASP A 11 2.36 -6.22 9.56
N GLY A 12 2.19 -7.55 9.56
CA GLY A 12 1.12 -8.19 10.32
C GLY A 12 -0.25 -8.16 9.67
N THR A 13 -0.41 -7.46 8.54
CA THR A 13 -1.70 -7.40 7.82
C THR A 13 -1.54 -7.82 6.38
N LEU A 14 -0.75 -7.09 5.59
CA LEU A 14 -0.52 -7.45 4.19
C LEU A 14 0.38 -8.67 4.07
N LEU A 15 1.46 -8.71 4.86
CA LEU A 15 2.43 -9.79 4.83
C LEU A 15 2.02 -10.92 5.77
N ASP A 16 2.28 -12.15 5.34
CA ASP A 16 2.15 -13.33 6.20
C ASP A 16 3.38 -13.49 7.10
N SER A 17 3.40 -14.56 7.90
CA SER A 17 4.50 -14.84 8.81
C SER A 17 5.83 -15.12 8.10
N ARG A 18 5.80 -15.36 6.81
CA ARG A 18 7.00 -15.61 5.98
C ARG A 18 7.49 -14.34 5.29
N GLY A 19 6.84 -13.22 5.52
CA GLY A 19 7.17 -11.96 4.83
C GLY A 19 6.71 -11.91 3.38
N GLN A 20 5.73 -12.72 3.02
CA GLN A 20 5.18 -12.76 1.67
C GLN A 20 3.77 -12.20 1.63
N VAL A 21 3.34 -11.74 0.46
CA VAL A 21 1.96 -11.27 0.25
C VAL A 21 1.13 -12.46 -0.22
N PRO A 22 0.20 -12.97 0.60
CA PRO A 22 -0.65 -14.08 0.17
C PRO A 22 -1.44 -13.73 -1.08
N GLU A 23 -1.66 -14.74 -1.92
CA GLU A 23 -2.43 -14.55 -3.15
C GLU A 23 -3.84 -14.03 -2.88
N ALA A 24 -4.45 -14.48 -1.78
CA ALA A 24 -5.77 -13.99 -1.38
C ALA A 24 -5.77 -12.48 -1.15
N ASN A 25 -4.70 -11.95 -0.54
CA ASN A 25 -4.56 -10.51 -0.32
C ASN A 25 -4.37 -9.78 -1.65
N GLN A 26 -3.58 -10.33 -2.56
CA GLN A 26 -3.39 -9.74 -3.88
C GLN A 26 -4.70 -9.67 -4.66
N ARG A 27 -5.51 -10.73 -4.60
CA ARG A 27 -6.82 -10.78 -5.26
C ARG A 27 -7.80 -9.79 -4.64
N ALA A 28 -7.79 -9.66 -3.33
CA ALA A 28 -8.65 -8.70 -2.64
C ALA A 28 -8.31 -7.26 -3.04
N ILE A 29 -7.03 -6.94 -3.13
CA ILE A 29 -6.58 -5.63 -3.58
C ILE A 29 -6.99 -5.38 -5.02
N ALA A 30 -6.79 -6.35 -5.91
CA ALA A 30 -7.18 -6.22 -7.31
C ALA A 30 -8.69 -5.99 -7.46
N ALA A 31 -9.51 -6.67 -6.66
CA ALA A 31 -10.95 -6.50 -6.68
C ALA A 31 -11.35 -5.09 -6.22
N ALA A 32 -10.69 -4.57 -5.19
CA ALA A 32 -10.94 -3.22 -4.70
C ALA A 32 -10.57 -2.17 -5.77
N VAL A 33 -9.40 -2.32 -6.38
CA VAL A 33 -8.94 -1.40 -7.44
C VAL A 33 -9.90 -1.45 -8.63
N ALA A 34 -10.38 -2.63 -9.01
CA ALA A 34 -11.31 -2.78 -10.13
C ALA A 34 -12.65 -2.07 -9.86
N ARG A 35 -13.00 -1.83 -8.60
CA ARG A 35 -14.19 -1.08 -8.20
C ARG A 35 -13.94 0.42 -8.06
N GLY A 36 -12.76 0.89 -8.42
CA GLY A 36 -12.39 2.29 -8.29
C GLY A 36 -12.00 2.71 -6.89
N ILE A 37 -11.69 1.75 -6.01
CA ILE A 37 -11.23 2.04 -4.66
C ILE A 37 -9.71 2.22 -4.69
N GLU A 38 -9.23 3.32 -4.13
CA GLU A 38 -7.81 3.54 -3.97
C GLU A 38 -7.29 2.70 -2.80
N VAL A 39 -6.19 1.98 -3.02
CA VAL A 39 -5.57 1.17 -1.99
C VAL A 39 -4.23 1.80 -1.61
N ALA A 40 -4.05 2.06 -0.34
CA ALA A 40 -2.81 2.61 0.20
C ALA A 40 -2.16 1.60 1.14
N LEU A 41 -0.86 1.41 1.00
CA LEU A 41 -0.06 0.68 1.97
C LEU A 41 0.52 1.66 2.97
N VAL A 42 0.34 1.37 4.24
CA VAL A 42 0.78 2.24 5.33
C VAL A 42 1.86 1.53 6.13
N THR A 43 2.98 2.20 6.39
CA THR A 43 4.06 1.63 7.16
C THR A 43 4.90 2.71 7.81
N GLY A 44 5.48 2.39 8.97
CA GLY A 44 6.50 3.22 9.58
C GLY A 44 7.85 3.14 8.89
N ARG A 45 8.03 2.16 8.00
CA ARG A 45 9.28 1.96 7.28
C ARG A 45 9.49 3.01 6.21
N ARG A 46 10.74 3.17 5.79
CA ARG A 46 11.10 4.05 4.69
C ARG A 46 10.58 3.49 3.37
N TYR A 47 10.40 4.38 2.42
CA TYR A 47 9.95 4.02 1.07
C TYR A 47 10.81 2.91 0.44
N THR A 48 12.14 2.99 0.59
CA THR A 48 13.06 2.00 0.04
C THR A 48 12.86 0.59 0.61
N PHE A 49 12.33 0.47 1.82
CA PHE A 49 11.98 -0.82 2.40
C PHE A 49 10.59 -1.29 1.97
N ALA A 50 9.67 -0.35 1.81
CA ALA A 50 8.28 -0.67 1.47
C ALA A 50 8.10 -0.99 -0.02
N LEU A 51 8.90 -0.36 -0.89
CA LEU A 51 8.77 -0.52 -2.34
C LEU A 51 8.85 -1.97 -2.82
N PRO A 52 9.83 -2.79 -2.38
CA PRO A 52 9.88 -4.19 -2.83
C PRO A 52 8.61 -4.98 -2.50
N VAL A 53 7.97 -4.68 -1.36
CA VAL A 53 6.71 -5.31 -0.98
C VAL A 53 5.60 -4.87 -1.93
N ALA A 54 5.50 -3.57 -2.19
CA ALA A 54 4.49 -3.02 -3.09
C ALA A 54 4.64 -3.56 -4.51
N GLN A 55 5.88 -3.80 -4.96
CA GLN A 55 6.16 -4.33 -6.29
C GLN A 55 5.70 -5.78 -6.48
N ARG A 56 5.46 -6.51 -5.39
CA ARG A 56 4.91 -7.86 -5.45
C ARG A 56 3.40 -7.87 -5.72
N VAL A 57 2.75 -6.73 -5.56
CA VAL A 57 1.33 -6.58 -5.80
C VAL A 57 1.14 -5.95 -7.19
N PRO A 58 0.48 -6.64 -8.13
CA PRO A 58 0.38 -6.12 -9.51
C PRO A 58 -0.50 -4.89 -9.65
N SER A 59 -1.34 -4.60 -8.68
CA SER A 59 -2.28 -3.48 -8.73
C SER A 59 -1.59 -2.14 -8.45
N PRO A 60 -2.14 -1.02 -8.95
CA PRO A 60 -1.65 0.30 -8.56
C PRO A 60 -1.86 0.52 -7.06
N LEU A 61 -0.87 1.07 -6.41
CA LEU A 61 -0.90 1.33 -4.97
C LEU A 61 -0.33 2.71 -4.67
N THR A 62 -0.92 3.35 -3.68
CA THR A 62 -0.33 4.51 -3.02
C THR A 62 0.42 4.03 -1.78
N MET A 63 1.52 4.65 -1.46
CA MET A 63 2.32 4.26 -0.29
C MET A 63 2.42 5.43 0.67
N ILE A 64 2.07 5.19 1.93
CA ILE A 64 2.20 6.14 3.01
C ILE A 64 3.30 5.60 3.93
N VAL A 65 4.45 6.23 3.89
CA VAL A 65 5.66 5.73 4.53
C VAL A 65 6.19 6.70 5.58
N ASN A 66 7.19 6.30 6.33
CA ASN A 66 7.80 7.11 7.39
C ASN A 66 6.76 7.60 8.40
N ASN A 67 5.88 6.71 8.86
CA ASN A 67 4.81 7.04 9.82
C ASN A 67 3.90 8.17 9.32
N GLY A 68 3.59 8.17 8.04
CA GLY A 68 2.70 9.16 7.44
C GLY A 68 3.39 10.42 6.97
N ALA A 69 4.72 10.50 7.10
CA ALA A 69 5.45 11.73 6.70
C ALA A 69 5.54 11.90 5.19
N MET A 70 5.32 10.84 4.41
CA MET A 70 5.49 10.90 2.97
C MET A 70 4.49 10.00 2.24
N VAL A 71 3.94 10.52 1.14
CA VAL A 71 3.00 9.78 0.28
C VAL A 71 3.62 9.66 -1.11
N ARG A 72 3.75 8.44 -1.61
CA ARG A 72 4.34 8.15 -2.92
C ARG A 72 3.57 7.06 -3.65
N THR A 73 3.71 7.05 -4.98
CA THR A 73 3.27 5.93 -5.81
C THR A 73 4.37 4.87 -5.88
N LYS A 74 4.06 3.70 -6.44
CA LYS A 74 5.06 2.66 -6.69
C LYS A 74 6.13 3.09 -7.68
N GLN A 75 5.81 4.03 -8.55
CA GLN A 75 6.75 4.57 -9.52
C GLN A 75 7.69 5.60 -8.91
N GLY A 76 7.51 5.90 -7.63
CA GLY A 76 8.33 6.87 -6.94
C GLY A 76 7.85 8.31 -7.05
N GLU A 77 6.72 8.54 -7.70
CA GLU A 77 6.14 9.87 -7.77
C GLU A 77 5.73 10.33 -6.38
N LYS A 78 6.26 11.45 -5.99
CA LYS A 78 5.92 12.07 -4.73
C LYS A 78 4.58 12.77 -4.88
N ILE A 79 3.56 12.29 -4.18
CA ILE A 79 2.23 12.89 -4.20
C ILE A 79 2.19 14.06 -3.23
N GLY A 80 2.92 13.96 -2.12
CA GLY A 80 2.97 15.03 -1.13
C GLY A 80 3.54 14.56 0.18
N ARG A 81 3.55 15.45 1.15
CA ARG A 81 3.86 15.11 2.53
C ARG A 81 2.57 15.18 3.32
N ALA A 82 2.35 14.17 4.16
CA ALA A 82 1.28 14.25 5.11
C ALA A 82 1.62 15.32 6.15
N HIS A 83 0.66 16.16 6.45
CA HIS A 83 0.78 17.09 7.55
C HIS A 83 0.40 16.37 8.83
N VAL A 84 1.31 16.35 9.73
CA VAL A 84 1.12 15.67 11.01
C VAL A 84 0.80 16.70 12.09
#